data_e7934150e832e94b2cf858609bc9fcf5
#
_entry.id   e7934150e832e94b2cf858609bc9fcf5
#
_cell.length_a   1.000
_cell.length_b   1.000
_cell.length_c   1.000
_cell.angle_alpha   90.00
_cell.angle_beta   90.00
_cell.angle_gamma   90.00
#
_symmetry.space_group_name_H-M   'P 1'
#
loop_
_entity.id
_entity.type
_entity.pdbx_description
1 polymer ?
#
loop_
_entity_poly.entity_id
_entity_poly.type
_entity_poly.pdbx_seq_one_letter_code
_entity_poly.pdbx_strand_id
1 'polypeptide(L)'
;MKKLFAVLLAVLMVAVMATAMAETTLKVAGWDITTTPYYTAIKEGFEAANPDIKIEWVDLASQDYNIKASTMLSGGDTTDLYCVKELSDLQNWSKEGLVVPMNDMIAADGYDMSKYAGMDACYVSMADGQQYALPFRADFWVMFYNKDLFDKAGVAYPTNDWTWDEYAAIAREVAEKTGAYGTHYHTWLSCVANWAVCDGVNTLADGKYDDLVYFYELYQGFEDDGICMSYDELKASGMHYSGAFAQGNIAMMPMGYWYASTLIGYIKDGTASMNWGIAAVPHLEGVAAGSSFGSPTGIAISAASANKDAAWKFASWMCSEDGAKAIATTGTRPAYVSEGVAEVMASAEGFPTDETSKGALLPAAIALEWPIGEGVNEIKTIVNEEHTLIMTREVEINEGIAAMEERAAEYIK
;
A
#
# COMPACT_ATOMS: atom_id res chain seq x y z
N MET A 1 43.05 -4.68 -53.75
CA MET A 1 43.05 -5.49 -52.53
C MET A 1 43.36 -4.68 -51.26
N LYS A 2 44.45 -3.91 -51.14
CA LYS A 2 44.74 -3.13 -49.93
C LYS A 2 43.70 -2.08 -49.52
N LYS A 3 43.01 -1.43 -50.49
CA LYS A 3 41.95 -0.46 -50.20
C LYS A 3 40.64 -1.11 -49.75
N LEU A 4 40.32 -2.32 -50.21
CA LEU A 4 39.16 -3.09 -49.80
C LEU A 4 39.33 -3.63 -48.34
N PHE A 5 40.56 -4.02 -47.98
CA PHE A 5 40.88 -4.48 -46.63
C PHE A 5 40.84 -3.34 -45.60
N ALA A 6 41.24 -2.12 -45.98
CA ALA A 6 41.16 -0.96 -45.13
C ALA A 6 39.71 -0.51 -44.86
N VAL A 7 38.82 -0.62 -45.85
CA VAL A 7 37.39 -0.31 -45.71
C VAL A 7 36.70 -1.38 -44.87
N LEU A 8 37.04 -2.67 -45.05
CA LEU A 8 36.50 -3.73 -44.19
C LEU A 8 36.95 -3.63 -42.73
N LEU A 9 38.21 -3.22 -42.49
CA LEU A 9 38.73 -2.98 -41.14
C LEU A 9 38.08 -1.76 -40.49
N ALA A 10 37.83 -0.70 -41.26
CA ALA A 10 37.11 0.50 -40.74
C ALA A 10 35.64 0.20 -40.41
N VAL A 11 34.95 -0.60 -41.25
CA VAL A 11 33.58 -1.05 -40.99
C VAL A 11 33.51 -2.01 -39.81
N LEU A 12 34.51 -2.90 -39.61
CA LEU A 12 34.63 -3.75 -38.44
C LEU A 12 34.92 -2.92 -37.17
N MET A 13 35.75 -1.87 -37.24
CA MET A 13 36.03 -0.99 -36.10
C MET A 13 34.82 -0.11 -35.76
N VAL A 14 34.00 0.30 -36.67
CA VAL A 14 32.74 1.01 -36.41
C VAL A 14 31.68 0.08 -35.84
N ALA A 15 31.68 -1.21 -36.24
CA ALA A 15 30.77 -2.21 -35.65
C ALA A 15 31.22 -2.69 -34.23
N VAL A 16 32.51 -2.50 -33.85
CA VAL A 16 33.03 -2.83 -32.51
C VAL A 16 33.00 -1.62 -31.57
N MET A 17 32.71 -0.42 -32.08
CA MET A 17 32.35 0.75 -31.27
C MET A 17 30.85 0.85 -30.96
N ALA A 18 30.05 -0.21 -31.11
CA ALA A 18 28.93 -0.44 -30.22
C ALA A 18 29.59 -0.72 -28.86
N THR A 19 29.96 0.35 -28.15
CA THR A 19 30.37 0.29 -26.76
C THR A 19 29.39 -0.63 -26.06
N ALA A 20 29.87 -1.76 -25.57
CA ALA A 20 29.21 -2.44 -24.49
C ALA A 20 29.09 -1.37 -23.39
N MET A 21 27.99 -0.65 -23.35
CA MET A 21 27.65 0.19 -22.22
C MET A 21 27.68 -0.78 -21.04
N ALA A 22 28.53 -0.51 -20.08
CA ALA A 22 28.60 -1.35 -18.90
C ALA A 22 27.19 -1.42 -18.32
N GLU A 23 26.66 -2.63 -18.19
CA GLU A 23 25.34 -2.87 -17.61
C GLU A 23 25.32 -2.26 -16.20
N THR A 24 24.37 -1.34 -15.98
CA THR A 24 24.20 -0.71 -14.66
C THR A 24 23.20 -1.51 -13.86
N THR A 25 23.57 -1.98 -12.68
CA THR A 25 22.62 -2.60 -11.76
C THR A 25 22.20 -1.59 -10.70
N LEU A 26 20.89 -1.31 -10.61
CA LEU A 26 20.30 -0.48 -9.57
C LEU A 26 19.75 -1.37 -8.45
N LYS A 27 20.14 -1.06 -7.22
CA LYS A 27 19.57 -1.67 -6.02
C LYS A 27 18.39 -0.85 -5.55
N VAL A 28 17.24 -1.51 -5.39
CA VAL A 28 15.97 -0.88 -5.02
C VAL A 28 15.39 -1.57 -3.79
N ALA A 29 15.31 -0.87 -2.66
CA ALA A 29 14.74 -1.41 -1.43
C ALA A 29 13.21 -1.31 -1.47
N GLY A 30 12.56 -2.42 -1.12
CA GLY A 30 11.11 -2.54 -0.96
C GLY A 30 10.80 -3.62 0.07
N TRP A 31 9.53 -3.97 0.22
CA TRP A 31 9.07 -4.99 1.18
C TRP A 31 8.17 -6.02 0.52
N ASP A 32 8.18 -7.25 1.07
CA ASP A 32 7.37 -8.38 0.62
C ASP A 32 7.49 -8.64 -0.90
N ILE A 33 8.69 -8.42 -1.45
CA ILE A 33 8.96 -8.42 -2.90
C ILE A 33 8.65 -9.79 -3.50
N THR A 34 8.99 -10.85 -2.79
CA THR A 34 8.81 -12.23 -3.27
C THR A 34 7.35 -12.67 -3.34
N THR A 35 6.49 -12.01 -2.59
CA THR A 35 5.04 -12.32 -2.50
C THR A 35 4.15 -11.30 -3.20
N THR A 36 4.75 -10.23 -3.76
CA THR A 36 4.03 -9.10 -4.34
C THR A 36 4.28 -9.01 -5.85
N PRO A 37 3.32 -9.43 -6.70
CA PRO A 37 3.52 -9.61 -8.15
C PRO A 37 3.96 -8.36 -8.90
N TYR A 38 3.52 -7.18 -8.50
CA TYR A 38 3.85 -5.96 -9.23
C TYR A 38 5.35 -5.63 -9.26
N TYR A 39 6.15 -6.06 -8.29
CA TYR A 39 7.60 -5.85 -8.33
C TYR A 39 8.26 -6.60 -9.49
N THR A 40 7.79 -7.81 -9.78
CA THR A 40 8.22 -8.57 -10.95
C THR A 40 7.80 -7.87 -12.24
N ALA A 41 6.53 -7.44 -12.34
CA ALA A 41 6.02 -6.76 -13.52
C ALA A 41 6.76 -5.43 -13.80
N ILE A 42 7.06 -4.64 -12.76
CA ILE A 42 7.87 -3.42 -12.86
C ILE A 42 9.27 -3.74 -13.40
N LYS A 43 9.96 -4.72 -12.79
CA LYS A 43 11.31 -5.11 -13.20
C LYS A 43 11.34 -5.54 -14.67
N GLU A 44 10.48 -6.47 -15.06
CA GLU A 44 10.43 -7.01 -16.41
C GLU A 44 10.09 -5.92 -17.44
N GLY A 45 9.10 -5.08 -17.14
CA GLY A 45 8.71 -3.97 -18.01
C GLY A 45 9.81 -2.93 -18.20
N PHE A 46 10.44 -2.54 -17.09
CA PHE A 46 11.54 -1.57 -17.13
C PHE A 46 12.77 -2.12 -17.88
N GLU A 47 13.21 -3.33 -17.56
CA GLU A 47 14.39 -3.95 -18.19
C GLU A 47 14.17 -4.24 -19.69
N ALA A 48 12.93 -4.52 -20.10
CA ALA A 48 12.59 -4.65 -21.51
C ALA A 48 12.71 -3.30 -22.27
N ALA A 49 12.32 -2.21 -21.63
CA ALA A 49 12.43 -0.86 -22.19
C ALA A 49 13.86 -0.29 -22.09
N ASN A 50 14.67 -0.76 -21.12
CA ASN A 50 15.99 -0.26 -20.79
C ASN A 50 16.99 -1.42 -20.57
N PRO A 51 17.41 -2.11 -21.63
CA PRO A 51 18.20 -3.34 -21.53
C PRO A 51 19.60 -3.15 -20.93
N ASP A 52 20.08 -1.92 -20.87
CA ASP A 52 21.35 -1.48 -20.29
C ASP A 52 21.31 -1.28 -18.76
N ILE A 53 20.09 -1.34 -18.16
CA ILE A 53 19.91 -1.18 -16.72
C ILE A 53 19.19 -2.41 -16.16
N LYS A 54 19.73 -2.98 -15.08
CA LYS A 54 19.14 -4.10 -14.35
C LYS A 54 18.66 -3.66 -12.99
N ILE A 55 17.56 -4.27 -12.53
CA ILE A 55 17.00 -4.01 -11.21
C ILE A 55 17.29 -5.19 -10.28
N GLU A 56 17.95 -4.90 -9.17
CA GLU A 56 18.13 -5.80 -8.04
C GLU A 56 17.26 -5.31 -6.88
N TRP A 57 16.21 -6.07 -6.58
CA TRP A 57 15.36 -5.77 -5.44
C TRP A 57 16.05 -6.17 -4.13
N VAL A 58 16.07 -5.26 -3.18
CA VAL A 58 16.50 -5.51 -1.79
C VAL A 58 15.23 -5.72 -0.96
N ASP A 59 14.93 -7.00 -0.67
CA ASP A 59 13.71 -7.39 0.05
C ASP A 59 13.90 -7.24 1.56
N LEU A 60 13.14 -6.34 2.16
CA LEU A 60 13.09 -6.14 3.61
C LEU A 60 11.71 -6.57 4.11
N ALA A 61 11.66 -7.23 5.28
CA ALA A 61 10.37 -7.63 5.87
C ALA A 61 9.49 -6.39 6.13
N SER A 62 8.21 -6.46 5.73
CA SER A 62 7.27 -5.34 5.79
C SER A 62 7.19 -4.67 7.18
N GLN A 63 7.16 -5.48 8.23
CA GLN A 63 7.05 -5.01 9.63
C GLN A 63 8.29 -4.23 10.11
N ASP A 64 9.46 -4.51 9.54
CA ASP A 64 10.73 -3.88 9.92
C ASP A 64 11.22 -2.86 8.90
N TYR A 65 10.50 -2.71 7.79
CA TYR A 65 10.96 -1.95 6.62
C TYR A 65 11.41 -0.55 6.98
N ASN A 66 10.59 0.21 7.68
CA ASN A 66 10.83 1.63 7.98
C ASN A 66 12.12 1.83 8.78
N ILE A 67 12.31 1.01 9.82
CA ILE A 67 13.50 1.06 10.69
C ILE A 67 14.74 0.66 9.90
N LYS A 68 14.66 -0.42 9.11
CA LYS A 68 15.79 -0.91 8.32
C LYS A 68 16.17 0.04 7.20
N ALA A 69 15.18 0.57 6.44
CA ALA A 69 15.41 1.53 5.38
C ALA A 69 16.07 2.81 5.91
N SER A 70 15.55 3.38 6.99
CA SER A 70 16.13 4.56 7.63
C SER A 70 17.56 4.30 8.16
N THR A 71 17.81 3.11 8.72
CA THR A 71 19.15 2.72 9.19
C THR A 71 20.13 2.58 8.02
N MET A 72 19.72 1.97 6.92
CA MET A 72 20.55 1.82 5.71
C MET A 72 20.89 3.19 5.11
N LEU A 73 19.89 4.05 4.94
CA LEU A 73 20.08 5.42 4.44
C LEU A 73 21.05 6.21 5.31
N SER A 74 20.82 6.24 6.63
CA SER A 74 21.68 6.98 7.58
C SER A 74 23.10 6.40 7.67
N GLY A 75 23.23 5.08 7.44
CA GLY A 75 24.51 4.37 7.40
C GLY A 75 25.29 4.56 6.09
N GLY A 76 24.72 5.25 5.09
CA GLY A 76 25.34 5.45 3.78
C GLY A 76 25.42 4.16 2.94
N ASP A 77 24.42 3.26 3.09
CA ASP A 77 24.29 2.07 2.26
C ASP A 77 24.24 2.43 0.77
N THR A 78 24.75 1.55 -0.08
CA THR A 78 24.87 1.77 -1.53
C THR A 78 23.60 1.45 -2.32
N THR A 79 22.46 1.21 -1.66
CA THR A 79 21.16 1.07 -2.29
C THR A 79 20.76 2.38 -2.97
N ASP A 80 20.37 2.29 -4.25
CA ASP A 80 20.16 3.48 -5.10
C ASP A 80 18.79 4.13 -4.86
N LEU A 81 17.74 3.30 -4.64
CA LEU A 81 16.38 3.78 -4.43
C LEU A 81 15.72 3.07 -3.26
N TYR A 82 14.79 3.76 -2.63
CA TYR A 82 13.97 3.26 -1.52
C TYR A 82 12.50 3.53 -1.79
N CYS A 83 11.67 2.49 -1.67
CA CYS A 83 10.22 2.68 -1.64
C CYS A 83 9.84 3.47 -0.37
N VAL A 84 9.02 4.48 -0.51
CA VAL A 84 8.51 5.28 0.60
C VAL A 84 7.22 4.64 1.10
N LYS A 85 7.30 3.92 2.22
CA LYS A 85 6.16 3.24 2.83
C LYS A 85 5.36 4.20 3.71
N GLU A 86 6.08 5.02 4.49
CA GLU A 86 5.50 6.00 5.38
C GLU A 86 5.90 7.41 4.97
N LEU A 87 4.94 8.31 4.86
CA LEU A 87 5.20 9.70 4.45
C LEU A 87 6.05 10.45 5.46
N SER A 88 5.89 10.15 6.73
CA SER A 88 6.68 10.73 7.82
C SER A 88 8.16 10.36 7.76
N ASP A 89 8.50 9.15 7.29
CA ASP A 89 9.89 8.75 7.08
C ASP A 89 10.55 9.62 6.00
N LEU A 90 9.82 9.90 4.90
CA LEU A 90 10.33 10.78 3.85
C LEU A 90 10.61 12.20 4.37
N GLN A 91 9.76 12.73 5.26
CA GLN A 91 10.01 14.02 5.87
C GLN A 91 11.34 14.05 6.66
N ASN A 92 11.61 12.98 7.41
CA ASN A 92 12.88 12.82 8.12
C ASN A 92 14.06 12.64 7.15
N TRP A 93 13.93 11.76 6.15
CA TRP A 93 14.99 11.51 5.17
C TRP A 93 15.35 12.75 4.37
N SER A 94 14.35 13.57 3.98
CA SER A 94 14.59 14.83 3.27
C SER A 94 15.28 15.86 4.16
N LYS A 95 14.82 16.02 5.40
CA LYS A 95 15.39 16.94 6.39
C LYS A 95 16.85 16.62 6.73
N GLU A 96 17.19 15.34 6.77
CA GLU A 96 18.54 14.85 7.04
C GLU A 96 19.44 14.77 5.79
N GLY A 97 18.90 15.09 4.61
CA GLY A 97 19.65 15.05 3.34
C GLY A 97 19.99 13.64 2.87
N LEU A 98 19.24 12.63 3.29
CA LEU A 98 19.49 11.22 2.95
C LEU A 98 18.94 10.83 1.58
N VAL A 99 18.01 11.62 1.04
CA VAL A 99 17.41 11.47 -0.30
C VAL A 99 17.62 12.75 -1.11
N VAL A 100 17.56 12.65 -2.44
CA VAL A 100 17.79 13.80 -3.31
C VAL A 100 16.48 14.48 -3.71
N PRO A 101 16.42 15.82 -3.80
CA PRO A 101 15.29 16.52 -4.37
C PRO A 101 15.19 16.23 -5.88
N MET A 102 13.97 16.04 -6.39
CA MET A 102 13.71 15.65 -7.78
C MET A 102 13.29 16.82 -8.68
N ASN A 103 13.12 18.03 -8.16
CA ASN A 103 12.59 19.18 -8.90
C ASN A 103 13.34 19.46 -10.21
N ASP A 104 14.67 19.47 -10.17
CA ASP A 104 15.48 19.72 -11.36
C ASP A 104 15.34 18.60 -12.41
N MET A 105 15.22 17.33 -11.98
CA MET A 105 15.02 16.17 -12.86
C MET A 105 13.62 16.23 -13.48
N ILE A 106 12.60 16.54 -12.70
CA ILE A 106 11.20 16.73 -13.14
C ILE A 106 11.15 17.82 -14.21
N ALA A 107 11.79 18.97 -13.94
CA ALA A 107 11.80 20.10 -14.86
C ALA A 107 12.59 19.81 -16.15
N ALA A 108 13.74 19.15 -16.06
CA ALA A 108 14.58 18.81 -17.19
C ALA A 108 13.88 17.87 -18.19
N ASP A 109 13.13 16.89 -17.68
CA ASP A 109 12.40 15.91 -18.48
C ASP A 109 10.97 16.37 -18.86
N GLY A 110 10.51 17.51 -18.35
CA GLY A 110 9.14 17.97 -18.51
C GLY A 110 8.11 16.97 -17.97
N TYR A 111 8.45 16.29 -16.86
CA TYR A 111 7.66 15.23 -16.29
C TYR A 111 6.29 15.74 -15.78
N ASP A 112 5.19 15.10 -16.23
CA ASP A 112 3.84 15.57 -15.94
C ASP A 112 3.34 15.09 -14.58
N MET A 113 3.45 15.94 -13.57
CA MET A 113 2.99 15.68 -12.20
C MET A 113 1.46 15.73 -12.03
N SER A 114 0.71 16.24 -13.02
CA SER A 114 -0.77 16.33 -12.91
C SER A 114 -1.50 14.98 -12.94
N LYS A 115 -0.78 13.91 -13.24
CA LYS A 115 -1.33 12.55 -13.41
C LYS A 115 -1.58 11.79 -12.11
N TYR A 116 -1.25 12.36 -10.97
CA TYR A 116 -1.36 11.68 -9.68
C TYR A 116 -2.55 12.12 -8.81
N ALA A 117 -3.46 12.92 -9.37
CA ALA A 117 -4.66 13.39 -8.67
C ALA A 117 -4.36 14.07 -7.31
N GLY A 118 -3.24 14.79 -7.22
CA GLY A 118 -2.80 15.48 -6.02
C GLY A 118 -1.99 14.66 -5.02
N MET A 119 -1.83 13.35 -5.24
CA MET A 119 -1.04 12.48 -4.33
C MET A 119 0.46 12.80 -4.37
N ASP A 120 0.95 13.43 -5.43
CA ASP A 120 2.32 13.93 -5.53
C ASP A 120 2.65 14.95 -4.42
N ALA A 121 1.68 15.74 -3.97
CA ALA A 121 1.86 16.69 -2.89
C ALA A 121 2.27 16.04 -1.56
N CYS A 122 1.94 14.75 -1.34
CA CYS A 122 2.36 14.01 -0.16
C CYS A 122 3.88 13.79 -0.07
N TYR A 123 4.62 13.99 -1.16
CA TYR A 123 6.07 13.80 -1.22
C TYR A 123 6.87 15.10 -1.29
N VAL A 124 6.20 16.22 -1.06
CA VAL A 124 6.84 17.51 -0.88
C VAL A 124 7.37 17.61 0.56
N SER A 125 8.64 17.94 0.71
CA SER A 125 9.25 18.14 2.04
C SER A 125 8.74 19.41 2.70
N MET A 126 8.33 19.30 3.96
CA MET A 126 7.94 20.44 4.79
C MET A 126 9.12 21.35 5.13
N ALA A 127 10.35 20.83 5.06
CA ALA A 127 11.56 21.58 5.44
C ALA A 127 11.94 22.63 4.39
N ASP A 128 11.78 22.33 3.09
CA ASP A 128 12.26 23.17 1.98
C ASP A 128 11.27 23.29 0.81
N GLY A 129 10.14 22.61 0.85
CA GLY A 129 9.12 22.66 -0.20
C GLY A 129 9.50 21.95 -1.50
N GLN A 130 10.53 21.09 -1.48
CA GLN A 130 10.95 20.34 -2.67
C GLN A 130 10.35 18.94 -2.71
N GLN A 131 10.19 18.41 -3.94
CA GLN A 131 9.72 17.05 -4.20
C GLN A 131 10.85 16.05 -3.98
N TYR A 132 10.65 15.03 -3.14
CA TYR A 132 11.67 14.03 -2.80
C TYR A 132 11.32 12.61 -3.22
N ALA A 133 10.09 12.35 -3.65
CA ALA A 133 9.70 11.07 -4.20
C ALA A 133 8.62 11.24 -5.27
N LEU A 134 8.43 10.22 -6.10
CA LEU A 134 7.29 10.10 -7.02
C LEU A 134 6.36 8.99 -6.54
N PRO A 135 5.03 9.19 -6.60
CA PRO A 135 4.07 8.14 -6.25
C PRO A 135 3.98 7.10 -7.37
N PHE A 136 4.08 5.81 -7.04
CA PHE A 136 3.87 4.73 -8.02
C PHE A 136 2.61 3.91 -7.76
N ARG A 137 2.15 3.86 -6.51
CA ARG A 137 0.98 3.12 -6.09
C ARG A 137 0.11 3.98 -5.19
N ALA A 138 -1.21 3.83 -5.31
CA ALA A 138 -2.18 4.52 -4.48
C ALA A 138 -3.12 3.48 -3.86
N ASP A 139 -2.86 3.16 -2.60
CA ASP A 139 -3.68 2.21 -1.87
C ASP A 139 -4.84 2.89 -1.14
N PHE A 140 -5.93 2.17 -1.02
CA PHE A 140 -7.07 2.47 -0.20
C PHE A 140 -7.67 1.16 0.33
N TRP A 141 -8.58 1.24 1.29
CA TRP A 141 -9.16 0.07 1.92
C TRP A 141 -10.51 -0.29 1.31
N VAL A 142 -10.75 -1.61 1.20
CA VAL A 142 -11.99 -2.20 0.70
C VAL A 142 -12.39 -3.37 1.59
N MET A 143 -13.62 -3.84 1.45
CA MET A 143 -14.09 -5.07 2.07
C MET A 143 -13.95 -6.23 1.09
N PHE A 144 -13.04 -7.17 1.35
CA PHE A 144 -13.00 -8.45 0.66
C PHE A 144 -14.08 -9.36 1.23
N TYR A 145 -14.79 -10.11 0.37
CA TYR A 145 -15.78 -11.07 0.83
C TYR A 145 -15.79 -12.37 0.02
N ASN A 146 -16.09 -13.47 0.70
CA ASN A 146 -16.15 -14.82 0.15
C ASN A 146 -17.59 -15.13 -0.27
N LYS A 147 -17.89 -15.07 -1.57
CA LYS A 147 -19.22 -15.28 -2.14
C LYS A 147 -19.76 -16.68 -1.82
N ASP A 148 -18.91 -17.71 -1.77
CA ASP A 148 -19.33 -19.07 -1.50
C ASP A 148 -19.91 -19.23 -0.08
N LEU A 149 -19.38 -18.49 0.92
CA LEU A 149 -19.92 -18.47 2.27
C LEU A 149 -21.24 -17.71 2.35
N PHE A 150 -21.37 -16.61 1.63
CA PHE A 150 -22.63 -15.86 1.52
C PHE A 150 -23.73 -16.69 0.86
N ASP A 151 -23.42 -17.37 -0.24
CA ASP A 151 -24.33 -18.27 -0.93
C ASP A 151 -24.77 -19.42 -0.02
N LYS A 152 -23.82 -20.03 0.70
CA LYS A 152 -24.10 -21.08 1.69
C LYS A 152 -25.02 -20.60 2.80
N ALA A 153 -24.81 -19.36 3.27
CA ALA A 153 -25.62 -18.75 4.32
C ALA A 153 -27.01 -18.29 3.80
N GLY A 154 -27.19 -18.09 2.50
CA GLY A 154 -28.35 -17.45 1.92
C GLY A 154 -28.50 -16.01 2.36
N VAL A 155 -27.38 -15.29 2.50
CA VAL A 155 -27.28 -13.88 2.88
C VAL A 155 -26.92 -13.07 1.64
N ALA A 156 -27.50 -11.88 1.49
CA ALA A 156 -27.17 -10.98 0.39
C ALA A 156 -25.70 -10.50 0.49
N TYR A 157 -25.06 -10.34 -0.66
CA TYR A 157 -23.70 -9.80 -0.71
C TYR A 157 -23.64 -8.37 -0.21
N PRO A 158 -22.48 -7.92 0.34
CA PRO A 158 -22.24 -6.51 0.64
C PRO A 158 -22.46 -5.61 -0.57
N THR A 159 -22.88 -4.38 -0.33
CA THR A 159 -23.02 -3.34 -1.36
C THR A 159 -21.93 -2.28 -1.18
N ASN A 160 -21.89 -1.26 -2.05
CA ASN A 160 -20.99 -0.11 -1.87
C ASN A 160 -21.61 1.02 -1.01
N ASP A 161 -22.84 0.80 -0.53
CA ASP A 161 -23.58 1.73 0.35
C ASP A 161 -24.16 0.92 1.51
N TRP A 162 -23.41 0.80 2.60
CA TRP A 162 -23.75 0.06 3.79
C TRP A 162 -23.00 0.59 5.01
N THR A 163 -23.56 0.35 6.19
CA THR A 163 -23.07 0.87 7.47
C THR A 163 -22.25 -0.16 8.25
N TRP A 164 -21.50 0.29 9.26
CA TRP A 164 -20.81 -0.59 10.20
C TRP A 164 -21.76 -1.48 11.01
N ASP A 165 -22.98 -1.01 11.32
CA ASP A 165 -23.98 -1.82 12.00
C ASP A 165 -24.51 -2.94 11.08
N GLU A 166 -24.72 -2.66 9.81
CA GLU A 166 -25.09 -3.68 8.82
C GLU A 166 -23.97 -4.70 8.63
N TYR A 167 -22.70 -4.25 8.56
CA TYR A 167 -21.55 -5.15 8.54
C TYR A 167 -21.52 -6.06 9.76
N ALA A 168 -21.74 -5.52 10.96
CA ALA A 168 -21.77 -6.29 12.20
C ALA A 168 -22.86 -7.35 12.21
N ALA A 169 -24.07 -6.99 11.72
CA ALA A 169 -25.20 -7.91 11.62
C ALA A 169 -24.92 -9.03 10.60
N ILE A 170 -24.42 -8.68 9.42
CA ILE A 170 -24.07 -9.63 8.34
C ILE A 170 -22.97 -10.59 8.81
N ALA A 171 -21.93 -10.11 9.47
CA ALA A 171 -20.85 -10.95 9.99
C ALA A 171 -21.36 -12.03 10.94
N ARG A 172 -22.24 -11.65 11.89
CA ARG A 172 -22.87 -12.59 12.83
C ARG A 172 -23.77 -13.59 12.13
N GLU A 173 -24.61 -13.11 11.20
CA GLU A 173 -25.54 -13.96 10.47
C GLU A 173 -24.83 -15.01 9.60
N VAL A 174 -23.77 -14.64 8.87
CA VAL A 174 -23.01 -15.59 8.06
C VAL A 174 -22.28 -16.59 8.97
N ALA A 175 -21.68 -16.15 10.06
CA ALA A 175 -21.01 -17.03 11.01
C ALA A 175 -21.96 -18.06 11.62
N GLU A 176 -23.15 -17.62 12.10
CA GLU A 176 -24.18 -18.50 12.67
C GLU A 176 -24.64 -19.57 11.68
N LYS A 177 -24.91 -19.17 10.42
CA LYS A 177 -25.45 -20.08 9.40
C LYS A 177 -24.43 -21.02 8.79
N THR A 178 -23.15 -20.65 8.78
CA THR A 178 -22.10 -21.44 8.08
C THR A 178 -21.16 -22.16 9.00
N GLY A 179 -20.98 -21.69 10.23
CA GLY A 179 -19.93 -22.14 11.16
C GLY A 179 -18.51 -21.64 10.78
N ALA A 180 -18.41 -20.72 9.82
CA ALA A 180 -17.17 -20.02 9.45
C ALA A 180 -17.01 -18.75 10.29
N TYR A 181 -15.85 -18.10 10.22
CA TYR A 181 -15.70 -16.76 10.76
C TYR A 181 -16.49 -15.75 9.92
N GLY A 182 -17.25 -14.86 10.58
CA GLY A 182 -17.99 -13.81 9.91
C GLY A 182 -17.11 -12.70 9.38
N THR A 183 -16.01 -12.46 10.08
CA THR A 183 -15.01 -11.49 9.67
C THR A 183 -13.60 -11.90 10.10
N HIS A 184 -12.61 -11.19 9.60
CA HIS A 184 -11.22 -11.25 10.03
C HIS A 184 -10.60 -9.85 9.98
N TYR A 185 -9.72 -9.55 10.90
CA TYR A 185 -8.89 -8.36 10.88
C TYR A 185 -7.44 -8.75 11.15
N HIS A 186 -6.50 -7.92 10.73
CA HIS A 186 -5.09 -8.09 11.10
C HIS A 186 -4.75 -7.25 12.32
N THR A 187 -3.66 -7.58 13.01
CA THR A 187 -3.28 -6.94 14.30
C THR A 187 -2.74 -5.52 14.15
N TRP A 188 -3.01 -4.86 13.04
CA TRP A 188 -2.67 -3.46 12.82
C TRP A 188 -3.77 -2.54 13.35
N LEU A 189 -3.36 -1.39 13.88
CA LEU A 189 -4.28 -0.32 14.26
C LEU A 189 -5.26 0.02 13.11
N SER A 190 -4.76 0.08 11.88
CA SER A 190 -5.54 0.38 10.68
C SER A 190 -6.66 -0.61 10.40
N CYS A 191 -6.57 -1.84 10.89
CA CYS A 191 -7.65 -2.81 10.74
C CYS A 191 -8.79 -2.65 11.75
N VAL A 192 -8.57 -1.85 12.80
CA VAL A 192 -9.53 -1.68 13.92
C VAL A 192 -9.99 -0.24 14.04
N ALA A 193 -9.09 0.69 14.21
CA ALA A 193 -9.42 2.04 14.67
C ALA A 193 -9.38 3.12 13.57
N ASN A 194 -8.60 2.93 12.50
CA ASN A 194 -8.45 3.97 11.47
C ASN A 194 -9.74 4.28 10.68
N TRP A 195 -10.80 3.50 10.85
CA TRP A 195 -12.07 3.74 10.17
C TRP A 195 -12.69 5.11 10.52
N ALA A 196 -12.35 5.65 11.69
CA ALA A 196 -12.79 6.98 12.11
C ALA A 196 -12.31 8.09 11.15
N VAL A 197 -11.12 7.96 10.53
CA VAL A 197 -10.61 8.98 9.61
C VAL A 197 -11.33 9.01 8.25
N CYS A 198 -12.20 8.03 7.96
CA CYS A 198 -12.97 7.99 6.71
C CYS A 198 -13.99 9.13 6.59
N ASP A 199 -14.26 9.88 7.65
CA ASP A 199 -15.09 11.08 7.63
C ASP A 199 -14.40 12.26 6.91
N GLY A 200 -13.07 12.18 6.70
CA GLY A 200 -12.27 13.22 6.05
C GLY A 200 -12.07 14.48 6.90
N VAL A 201 -12.43 14.44 8.17
CA VAL A 201 -12.32 15.55 9.15
C VAL A 201 -11.36 15.20 10.26
N ASN A 202 -11.58 14.05 10.91
CA ASN A 202 -10.74 13.57 11.98
C ASN A 202 -9.43 13.00 11.45
N THR A 203 -8.36 13.10 12.23
CA THR A 203 -7.08 12.46 11.95
C THR A 203 -6.58 11.75 13.21
N LEU A 204 -5.73 10.75 13.04
CA LEU A 204 -5.12 10.07 14.20
C LEU A 204 -4.02 10.91 14.90
N ALA A 205 -3.77 12.13 14.44
CA ALA A 205 -2.76 13.01 15.02
C ALA A 205 -3.33 14.30 15.60
N ASP A 206 -4.66 14.43 15.70
CA ASP A 206 -5.30 15.62 16.30
C ASP A 206 -5.51 15.51 17.82
N GLY A 207 -5.22 14.35 18.41
CA GLY A 207 -5.30 14.10 19.84
C GLY A 207 -6.71 13.93 20.37
N LYS A 208 -7.64 13.55 19.51
CA LYS A 208 -9.02 13.25 19.85
C LYS A 208 -9.36 11.85 19.39
N TYR A 209 -9.63 10.97 20.29
CA TYR A 209 -9.78 9.55 20.00
C TYR A 209 -11.12 8.96 20.46
N ASP A 210 -12.07 9.78 20.89
CA ASP A 210 -13.40 9.30 21.29
C ASP A 210 -14.10 8.48 20.21
N ASP A 211 -13.93 8.86 18.93
CA ASP A 211 -14.53 8.16 17.79
C ASP A 211 -13.95 6.75 17.56
N LEU A 212 -12.80 6.42 18.16
CA LEU A 212 -12.21 5.09 18.09
C LEU A 212 -12.92 4.07 19.00
N VAL A 213 -13.61 4.54 20.06
CA VAL A 213 -14.30 3.69 21.04
C VAL A 213 -15.25 2.72 20.37
N TYR A 214 -16.09 3.22 19.45
CA TYR A 214 -17.04 2.40 18.69
C TYR A 214 -16.36 1.21 17.99
N PHE A 215 -15.23 1.44 17.37
CA PHE A 215 -14.51 0.39 16.63
C PHE A 215 -13.84 -0.62 17.54
N TYR A 216 -13.29 -0.19 18.68
CA TYR A 216 -12.77 -1.11 19.70
C TYR A 216 -13.88 -2.00 20.26
N GLU A 217 -15.03 -1.41 20.61
CA GLU A 217 -16.19 -2.16 21.10
C GLU A 217 -16.70 -3.16 20.04
N LEU A 218 -16.75 -2.74 18.78
CA LEU A 218 -17.17 -3.59 17.66
C LEU A 218 -16.28 -4.84 17.52
N TYR A 219 -14.95 -4.65 17.46
CA TYR A 219 -14.02 -5.77 17.25
C TYR A 219 -13.87 -6.65 18.49
N GLN A 220 -13.82 -6.07 19.70
CA GLN A 220 -13.86 -6.87 20.91
C GLN A 220 -15.17 -7.66 21.05
N GLY A 221 -16.29 -7.09 20.61
CA GLY A 221 -17.55 -7.80 20.56
C GLY A 221 -17.54 -8.97 19.56
N PHE A 222 -16.89 -8.83 18.41
CA PHE A 222 -16.69 -9.94 17.50
C PHE A 222 -15.83 -11.07 18.07
N GLU A 223 -14.78 -10.72 18.82
CA GLU A 223 -13.96 -11.71 19.52
C GLU A 223 -14.76 -12.47 20.58
N ASP A 224 -15.51 -11.74 21.43
CA ASP A 224 -16.32 -12.30 22.50
C ASP A 224 -17.42 -13.25 21.99
N ASP A 225 -18.00 -12.90 20.84
CA ASP A 225 -19.02 -13.71 20.16
C ASP A 225 -18.43 -14.85 19.32
N GLY A 226 -17.08 -14.95 19.18
CA GLY A 226 -16.40 -15.94 18.35
C GLY A 226 -16.61 -15.73 16.84
N ILE A 227 -16.94 -14.51 16.42
CA ILE A 227 -17.18 -14.13 15.02
C ILE A 227 -15.87 -13.98 14.24
N CYS A 228 -14.77 -13.70 14.93
CA CYS A 228 -13.41 -13.68 14.39
C CYS A 228 -12.43 -14.33 15.39
N MET A 229 -11.19 -14.52 14.96
CA MET A 229 -10.10 -14.88 15.86
C MET A 229 -9.78 -13.69 16.78
N SER A 230 -9.44 -13.98 18.03
CA SER A 230 -9.01 -12.92 18.96
C SER A 230 -7.66 -12.32 18.60
N TYR A 231 -7.40 -11.09 19.05
CA TYR A 231 -6.12 -10.40 18.87
C TYR A 231 -4.94 -11.21 19.40
N ASP A 232 -5.10 -11.83 20.57
CA ASP A 232 -4.06 -12.68 21.18
C ASP A 232 -3.75 -13.92 20.33
N GLU A 233 -4.77 -14.59 19.79
CA GLU A 233 -4.58 -15.73 18.89
C GLU A 233 -3.86 -15.32 17.61
N LEU A 234 -4.21 -14.17 17.03
CA LEU A 234 -3.53 -13.63 15.84
C LEU A 234 -2.07 -13.30 16.13
N LYS A 235 -1.77 -12.64 17.25
CA LYS A 235 -0.40 -12.35 17.69
C LYS A 235 0.41 -13.63 17.96
N ALA A 236 -0.16 -14.57 18.69
CA ALA A 236 0.52 -15.82 19.06
C ALA A 236 0.80 -16.72 17.85
N SER A 237 -0.12 -16.78 16.88
CA SER A 237 0.04 -17.60 15.68
C SER A 237 0.96 -16.94 14.63
N GLY A 238 1.12 -15.61 14.65
CA GLY A 238 1.77 -14.86 13.60
C GLY A 238 1.07 -14.98 12.23
N MET A 239 -0.22 -15.31 12.24
CA MET A 239 -0.99 -15.54 11.01
C MET A 239 -1.08 -14.25 10.20
N HIS A 240 -0.59 -14.30 8.96
CA HIS A 240 -0.70 -13.19 8.03
C HIS A 240 -2.09 -13.17 7.38
N TYR A 241 -2.69 -11.99 7.23
CA TYR A 241 -4.05 -11.81 6.69
C TYR A 241 -4.26 -12.52 5.34
N SER A 242 -3.25 -12.49 4.47
CA SER A 242 -3.35 -13.07 3.13
C SER A 242 -3.56 -14.58 3.17
N GLY A 243 -2.83 -15.29 4.02
CA GLY A 243 -2.99 -16.73 4.23
C GLY A 243 -4.28 -17.06 4.98
N ALA A 244 -4.69 -16.22 5.93
CA ALA A 244 -5.93 -16.41 6.69
C ALA A 244 -7.16 -16.42 5.77
N PHE A 245 -7.33 -15.37 4.94
CA PHE A 245 -8.47 -15.29 4.02
C PHE A 245 -8.43 -16.36 2.92
N ALA A 246 -7.25 -16.68 2.42
CA ALA A 246 -7.06 -17.72 1.39
C ALA A 246 -7.53 -19.12 1.80
N GLN A 247 -7.64 -19.41 3.12
CA GLN A 247 -8.17 -20.68 3.62
C GLN A 247 -9.67 -20.89 3.32
N GLY A 248 -10.40 -19.84 2.94
CA GLY A 248 -11.80 -19.92 2.52
C GLY A 248 -12.83 -20.09 3.64
N ASN A 249 -12.43 -19.95 4.92
CA ASN A 249 -13.30 -20.07 6.10
C ASN A 249 -13.61 -18.72 6.76
N ILE A 250 -13.36 -17.60 6.08
CA ILE A 250 -13.64 -16.24 6.52
C ILE A 250 -14.58 -15.59 5.52
N ALA A 251 -15.70 -15.04 5.99
CA ALA A 251 -16.73 -14.44 5.13
C ALA A 251 -16.35 -13.06 4.62
N MET A 252 -15.80 -12.21 5.48
CA MET A 252 -15.43 -10.83 5.17
C MET A 252 -14.08 -10.49 5.77
N MET A 253 -13.34 -9.59 5.10
CA MET A 253 -12.06 -9.07 5.59
C MET A 253 -11.85 -7.65 5.08
N PRO A 254 -11.98 -6.62 5.94
CA PRO A 254 -11.55 -5.28 5.58
C PRO A 254 -10.02 -5.26 5.45
N MET A 255 -9.53 -4.90 4.27
CA MET A 255 -8.10 -4.92 3.97
C MET A 255 -7.80 -3.94 2.84
N GLY A 256 -6.56 -3.46 2.81
CA GLY A 256 -6.09 -2.63 1.72
C GLY A 256 -6.15 -3.33 0.37
N TYR A 257 -6.49 -2.57 -0.66
CA TYR A 257 -6.70 -3.09 -2.01
C TYR A 257 -5.47 -3.83 -2.58
N TRP A 258 -4.26 -3.56 -2.08
CA TRP A 258 -3.05 -4.32 -2.46
C TRP A 258 -3.20 -5.83 -2.34
N TYR A 259 -4.09 -6.31 -1.46
CA TYR A 259 -4.33 -7.75 -1.29
C TYR A 259 -4.99 -8.39 -2.53
N ALA A 260 -5.67 -7.64 -3.37
CA ALA A 260 -6.33 -8.16 -4.57
C ALA A 260 -5.36 -8.91 -5.48
N SER A 261 -4.17 -8.34 -5.72
CA SER A 261 -3.14 -8.98 -6.56
C SER A 261 -2.63 -10.30 -5.95
N THR A 262 -2.45 -10.35 -4.64
CA THR A 262 -2.03 -11.56 -3.91
C THR A 262 -3.10 -12.63 -3.98
N LEU A 263 -4.38 -12.28 -3.77
CA LEU A 263 -5.49 -13.23 -3.82
C LEU A 263 -5.69 -13.80 -5.24
N ILE A 264 -5.58 -12.95 -6.27
CA ILE A 264 -5.58 -13.40 -7.68
C ILE A 264 -4.46 -14.41 -7.92
N GLY A 265 -3.25 -14.13 -7.41
CA GLY A 265 -2.12 -15.05 -7.49
C GLY A 265 -2.41 -16.40 -6.81
N TYR A 266 -2.94 -16.38 -5.60
CA TYR A 266 -3.31 -17.58 -4.83
C TYR A 266 -4.40 -18.42 -5.49
N ILE A 267 -5.36 -17.80 -6.16
CA ILE A 267 -6.39 -18.50 -6.93
C ILE A 267 -5.77 -19.14 -8.17
N LYS A 268 -4.90 -18.42 -8.86
CA LYS A 268 -4.24 -18.90 -10.08
C LYS A 268 -3.32 -20.11 -9.84
N ASP A 269 -2.60 -20.13 -8.72
CA ASP A 269 -1.69 -21.22 -8.36
C ASP A 269 -2.36 -22.36 -7.55
N GLY A 270 -3.65 -22.19 -7.19
CA GLY A 270 -4.44 -23.17 -6.46
C GLY A 270 -4.25 -23.14 -4.93
N THR A 271 -3.55 -22.13 -4.39
CA THR A 271 -3.42 -21.90 -2.94
C THR A 271 -4.77 -21.51 -2.32
N ALA A 272 -5.58 -20.73 -3.04
CA ALA A 272 -6.95 -20.41 -2.69
C ALA A 272 -7.94 -20.97 -3.73
N SER A 273 -9.14 -21.35 -3.26
CA SER A 273 -10.21 -21.84 -4.12
C SER A 273 -11.55 -21.30 -3.62
N MET A 274 -11.85 -20.06 -3.93
CA MET A 274 -13.12 -19.42 -3.56
C MET A 274 -13.57 -18.46 -4.65
N ASN A 275 -14.88 -18.27 -4.75
CA ASN A 275 -15.46 -17.15 -5.48
C ASN A 275 -15.48 -15.93 -4.56
N TRP A 276 -14.87 -14.84 -4.98
CA TRP A 276 -14.68 -13.66 -4.14
C TRP A 276 -15.19 -12.40 -4.79
N GLY A 277 -15.34 -11.37 -3.99
CA GLY A 277 -15.67 -10.04 -4.43
C GLY A 277 -15.06 -8.99 -3.52
N ILE A 278 -15.15 -7.73 -3.94
CA ILE A 278 -14.89 -6.58 -3.08
C ILE A 278 -16.09 -5.65 -3.04
N ALA A 279 -16.26 -4.96 -1.93
CA ALA A 279 -17.19 -3.86 -1.75
C ALA A 279 -16.45 -2.67 -1.13
N ALA A 280 -17.04 -1.47 -1.21
CA ALA A 280 -16.54 -0.36 -0.40
C ALA A 280 -16.56 -0.76 1.09
N VAL A 281 -15.66 -0.21 1.90
CA VAL A 281 -15.75 -0.36 3.36
C VAL A 281 -17.06 0.24 3.87
N PRO A 282 -17.63 -0.28 4.97
CA PRO A 282 -18.80 0.32 5.58
C PRO A 282 -18.54 1.78 5.97
N HIS A 283 -19.56 2.61 5.95
CA HIS A 283 -19.45 4.01 6.36
C HIS A 283 -20.16 4.28 7.69
N LEU A 284 -19.71 5.31 8.41
CA LEU A 284 -20.41 5.86 9.55
C LEU A 284 -21.63 6.68 9.09
N GLU A 285 -22.59 6.90 9.98
CA GLU A 285 -23.73 7.77 9.70
C GLU A 285 -23.26 9.20 9.37
N GLY A 286 -23.76 9.74 8.27
CA GLY A 286 -23.37 11.07 7.78
C GLY A 286 -22.07 11.11 6.96
N VAL A 287 -21.32 10.03 6.88
CA VAL A 287 -20.17 9.89 5.99
C VAL A 287 -20.63 9.37 4.63
N ALA A 288 -20.08 9.90 3.55
CA ALA A 288 -20.45 9.48 2.21
C ALA A 288 -20.10 8.01 1.97
N ALA A 289 -21.03 7.24 1.41
CA ALA A 289 -20.78 5.87 0.99
C ALA A 289 -19.58 5.80 0.01
N GLY A 290 -18.72 4.81 0.19
CA GLY A 290 -17.48 4.68 -0.59
C GLY A 290 -16.32 5.54 -0.10
N SER A 291 -16.46 6.28 1.01
CA SER A 291 -15.31 6.90 1.68
C SER A 291 -14.38 5.83 2.25
N SER A 292 -13.09 6.04 2.11
CA SER A 292 -12.05 5.13 2.58
C SER A 292 -10.85 5.92 3.10
N PHE A 293 -9.85 5.23 3.61
CA PHE A 293 -8.56 5.82 3.90
C PHE A 293 -7.46 5.04 3.18
N GLY A 294 -6.27 5.63 3.10
CA GLY A 294 -5.12 4.99 2.48
C GLY A 294 -3.90 5.89 2.46
N SER A 295 -2.85 5.36 1.88
CA SER A 295 -1.61 6.09 1.69
C SER A 295 -1.03 5.80 0.31
N PRO A 296 -0.51 6.81 -0.39
CA PRO A 296 0.26 6.55 -1.59
C PRO A 296 1.61 5.93 -1.20
N THR A 297 2.13 5.07 -2.06
CA THR A 297 3.48 4.53 -1.94
C THR A 297 4.37 5.18 -2.99
N GLY A 298 5.49 5.74 -2.57
CA GLY A 298 6.41 6.45 -3.44
C GLY A 298 7.75 5.75 -3.60
N ILE A 299 8.58 6.31 -4.46
CA ILE A 299 9.97 5.92 -4.68
C ILE A 299 10.88 7.14 -4.56
N ALA A 300 11.90 7.04 -3.70
CA ALA A 300 12.90 8.09 -3.45
C ALA A 300 14.29 7.65 -3.91
N ILE A 301 15.13 8.58 -4.34
CA ILE A 301 16.51 8.33 -4.75
C ILE A 301 17.43 8.63 -3.58
N SER A 302 18.30 7.68 -3.23
CA SER A 302 19.31 7.84 -2.16
C SER A 302 20.32 8.93 -2.52
N ALA A 303 20.63 9.79 -1.57
CA ALA A 303 21.72 10.77 -1.73
C ALA A 303 23.10 10.09 -1.89
N ALA A 304 23.27 8.89 -1.31
CA ALA A 304 24.49 8.08 -1.41
C ALA A 304 24.62 7.33 -2.74
N SER A 305 23.56 7.26 -3.57
CA SER A 305 23.62 6.58 -4.87
C SER A 305 24.69 7.17 -5.77
N ALA A 306 25.52 6.32 -6.37
CA ALA A 306 26.46 6.67 -7.42
C ALA A 306 25.81 6.70 -8.82
N ASN A 307 24.58 6.21 -8.94
CA ASN A 307 23.85 5.97 -10.20
C ASN A 307 22.62 6.88 -10.35
N LYS A 308 22.67 8.13 -9.88
CA LYS A 308 21.48 9.01 -9.78
C LYS A 308 20.71 9.19 -11.08
N ASP A 309 21.39 9.30 -12.22
CA ASP A 309 20.74 9.44 -13.54
C ASP A 309 19.98 8.16 -13.93
N ALA A 310 20.57 6.99 -13.71
CA ALA A 310 19.89 5.71 -13.95
C ALA A 310 18.75 5.49 -12.93
N ALA A 311 18.93 5.90 -11.68
CA ALA A 311 17.92 5.85 -10.65
C ALA A 311 16.70 6.75 -10.99
N TRP A 312 16.94 7.96 -11.49
CA TRP A 312 15.88 8.82 -12.01
C TRP A 312 15.15 8.18 -13.19
N LYS A 313 15.89 7.60 -14.14
CA LYS A 313 15.29 6.90 -15.29
C LYS A 313 14.38 5.75 -14.85
N PHE A 314 14.75 5.02 -13.79
CA PHE A 314 13.91 3.99 -13.21
C PHE A 314 12.71 4.57 -12.48
N ALA A 315 12.90 5.53 -11.57
CA ALA A 315 11.81 6.15 -10.80
C ALA A 315 10.77 6.80 -11.71
N SER A 316 11.21 7.59 -12.69
CA SER A 316 10.31 8.25 -13.64
C SER A 316 9.55 7.27 -14.52
N TRP A 317 10.18 6.17 -14.98
CA TRP A 317 9.48 5.12 -15.72
C TRP A 317 8.49 4.36 -14.83
N MET A 318 8.89 3.95 -13.63
CA MET A 318 8.03 3.23 -12.69
C MET A 318 6.76 4.00 -12.34
N CYS A 319 6.87 5.32 -12.26
CA CYS A 319 5.77 6.23 -11.95
C CYS A 319 5.05 6.79 -13.21
N SER A 320 5.48 6.40 -14.43
CA SER A 320 4.85 6.80 -15.69
C SER A 320 3.62 5.95 -16.02
N GLU A 321 2.96 6.26 -17.14
CA GLU A 321 1.85 5.44 -17.66
C GLU A 321 2.26 3.99 -17.96
N ASP A 322 3.47 3.77 -18.49
CA ASP A 322 3.96 2.41 -18.80
C ASP A 322 4.22 1.60 -17.53
N GLY A 323 4.86 2.20 -16.52
CA GLY A 323 5.04 1.58 -15.21
C GLY A 323 3.71 1.32 -14.50
N ALA A 324 2.78 2.27 -14.58
CA ALA A 324 1.42 2.12 -14.05
C ALA A 324 0.66 0.97 -14.74
N LYS A 325 0.75 0.83 -16.06
CA LYS A 325 0.17 -0.30 -16.79
C LYS A 325 0.79 -1.64 -16.36
N ALA A 326 2.11 -1.70 -16.15
CA ALA A 326 2.77 -2.89 -15.65
C ALA A 326 2.24 -3.28 -14.25
N ILE A 327 2.08 -2.32 -13.34
CA ILE A 327 1.47 -2.51 -12.01
C ILE A 327 0.03 -3.00 -12.16
N ALA A 328 -0.77 -2.34 -12.99
CA ALA A 328 -2.19 -2.62 -13.19
C ALA A 328 -2.48 -4.04 -13.68
N THR A 329 -1.57 -4.63 -14.50
CA THR A 329 -1.71 -6.03 -14.97
C THR A 329 -1.78 -7.05 -13.85
N THR A 330 -1.30 -6.71 -12.66
CA THR A 330 -1.29 -7.58 -11.47
C THR A 330 -2.53 -7.41 -10.59
N GLY A 331 -3.48 -6.55 -10.98
CA GLY A 331 -4.63 -6.19 -10.15
C GLY A 331 -4.32 -5.15 -9.07
N THR A 332 -3.09 -4.60 -9.03
CA THR A 332 -2.71 -3.53 -8.11
C THR A 332 -3.06 -2.16 -8.70
N ARG A 333 -3.55 -1.24 -7.87
CA ARG A 333 -3.86 0.12 -8.31
C ARG A 333 -2.61 1.00 -8.34
N PRO A 334 -2.20 1.52 -9.52
CA PRO A 334 -1.12 2.49 -9.61
C PRO A 334 -1.58 3.88 -9.16
N ALA A 335 -0.62 4.76 -8.86
CA ALA A 335 -0.91 6.16 -8.55
C ALA A 335 -1.19 7.00 -9.80
N TYR A 336 -0.62 6.64 -10.94
CA TYR A 336 -0.82 7.34 -12.21
C TYR A 336 -2.23 7.12 -12.76
N VAL A 337 -2.93 8.20 -13.11
CA VAL A 337 -4.32 8.19 -13.59
C VAL A 337 -4.38 8.45 -15.08
N SER A 338 -4.85 7.47 -15.87
CA SER A 338 -5.19 7.61 -17.29
C SER A 338 -6.26 6.60 -17.71
N GLU A 339 -6.92 6.86 -18.84
CA GLU A 339 -7.86 5.91 -19.45
C GLU A 339 -7.19 4.58 -19.77
N GLY A 340 -5.95 4.61 -20.30
CA GLY A 340 -5.22 3.41 -20.63
C GLY A 340 -4.84 2.55 -19.43
N VAL A 341 -4.58 3.15 -18.28
CA VAL A 341 -4.37 2.42 -17.00
C VAL A 341 -5.68 1.80 -16.51
N ALA A 342 -6.79 2.55 -16.56
CA ALA A 342 -8.11 2.06 -16.16
C ALA A 342 -8.56 0.86 -17.00
N GLU A 343 -8.31 0.86 -18.30
CA GLU A 343 -8.58 -0.26 -19.20
C GLU A 343 -7.80 -1.52 -18.80
N VAL A 344 -6.51 -1.38 -18.48
CA VAL A 344 -5.67 -2.50 -18.04
C VAL A 344 -6.19 -3.08 -16.72
N MET A 345 -6.52 -2.23 -15.75
CA MET A 345 -7.08 -2.68 -14.46
C MET A 345 -8.39 -3.46 -14.65
N ALA A 346 -9.30 -2.95 -15.47
CA ALA A 346 -10.59 -3.60 -15.72
C ALA A 346 -10.48 -4.94 -16.44
N SER A 347 -9.37 -5.19 -17.15
CA SER A 347 -9.10 -6.43 -17.88
C SER A 347 -8.21 -7.41 -17.13
N ALA A 348 -7.79 -7.11 -15.89
CA ALA A 348 -6.92 -7.99 -15.10
C ALA A 348 -7.57 -9.36 -14.89
N GLU A 349 -6.88 -10.43 -15.32
CA GLU A 349 -7.38 -11.79 -15.21
C GLU A 349 -7.53 -12.20 -13.73
N GLY A 350 -8.71 -12.71 -13.38
CA GLY A 350 -9.02 -13.17 -12.03
C GLY A 350 -9.64 -12.10 -11.13
N PHE A 351 -9.76 -10.86 -11.58
CA PHE A 351 -10.50 -9.83 -10.86
C PHE A 351 -12.03 -10.05 -10.95
N PRO A 352 -12.81 -9.83 -9.87
CA PRO A 352 -14.27 -9.97 -9.90
C PRO A 352 -14.91 -9.01 -10.90
N THR A 353 -15.83 -9.53 -11.72
CA THR A 353 -16.44 -8.78 -12.83
C THR A 353 -17.81 -8.20 -12.50
N ASP A 354 -18.34 -8.43 -11.30
CA ASP A 354 -19.63 -7.90 -10.86
C ASP A 354 -19.58 -6.38 -10.60
N GLU A 355 -20.74 -5.75 -10.66
CA GLU A 355 -20.87 -4.29 -10.58
C GLU A 355 -20.47 -3.72 -9.21
N THR A 356 -20.69 -4.47 -8.12
CA THR A 356 -20.25 -4.06 -6.77
C THR A 356 -18.73 -3.99 -6.70
N SER A 357 -18.05 -5.05 -7.17
CA SER A 357 -16.58 -5.10 -7.17
C SER A 357 -15.96 -4.04 -8.06
N LYS A 358 -16.55 -3.76 -9.22
CA LYS A 358 -16.10 -2.66 -10.09
C LYS A 358 -16.32 -1.28 -9.46
N GLY A 359 -17.50 -1.09 -8.85
CA GLY A 359 -17.83 0.17 -8.16
C GLY A 359 -16.92 0.44 -6.96
N ALA A 360 -16.51 -0.59 -6.23
CA ALA A 360 -15.60 -0.47 -5.10
C ALA A 360 -14.19 0.06 -5.49
N LEU A 361 -13.81 -0.04 -6.77
CA LEU A 361 -12.55 0.55 -7.28
C LEU A 361 -12.58 2.08 -7.39
N LEU A 362 -13.74 2.69 -7.21
CA LEU A 362 -13.97 4.12 -7.36
C LEU A 362 -14.41 4.72 -6.02
N PRO A 363 -13.49 4.83 -5.04
CA PRO A 363 -13.83 5.42 -3.74
C PRO A 363 -14.31 6.87 -3.93
N ALA A 364 -15.32 7.27 -3.14
CA ALA A 364 -15.85 8.62 -3.15
C ALA A 364 -14.85 9.64 -2.58
N ALA A 365 -14.08 9.21 -1.57
CA ALA A 365 -13.00 9.98 -0.97
C ALA A 365 -11.95 9.02 -0.38
N ILE A 366 -10.70 9.46 -0.31
CA ILE A 366 -9.61 8.75 0.37
C ILE A 366 -8.97 9.73 1.35
N ALA A 367 -9.16 9.51 2.65
CA ALA A 367 -8.45 10.22 3.68
C ALA A 367 -7.02 9.65 3.82
N LEU A 368 -6.07 10.46 4.28
CA LEU A 368 -4.74 9.92 4.63
C LEU A 368 -4.86 9.04 5.89
N GLU A 369 -4.25 7.87 5.84
CA GLU A 369 -4.17 6.96 7.00
C GLU A 369 -3.50 7.65 8.19
N TRP A 370 -2.42 8.39 7.94
CA TRP A 370 -1.76 9.28 8.86
C TRP A 370 -1.49 10.62 8.19
N PRO A 371 -1.77 11.75 8.83
CA PRO A 371 -1.43 13.06 8.28
C PRO A 371 0.08 13.25 8.23
N ILE A 372 0.51 14.23 7.42
CA ILE A 372 1.91 14.67 7.39
C ILE A 372 2.04 15.82 8.37
N GLY A 373 2.97 15.71 9.33
CA GLY A 373 3.15 16.75 10.33
C GLY A 373 4.29 16.47 11.31
N GLU A 374 4.71 17.54 11.99
CA GLU A 374 5.66 17.42 13.10
C GLU A 374 4.97 16.72 14.28
N GLY A 375 5.66 15.80 14.95
CA GLY A 375 5.10 15.03 16.07
C GLY A 375 4.26 13.82 15.66
N VAL A 376 3.92 13.64 14.38
CA VAL A 376 3.06 12.54 13.91
C VAL A 376 3.67 11.17 14.18
N ASN A 377 4.99 11.01 14.07
CA ASN A 377 5.63 9.72 14.34
C ASN A 377 5.56 9.33 15.82
N GLU A 378 5.73 10.30 16.71
CA GLU A 378 5.61 10.12 18.15
C GLU A 378 4.17 9.77 18.52
N ILE A 379 3.19 10.50 17.98
CA ILE A 379 1.76 10.22 18.17
C ILE A 379 1.41 8.83 17.64
N LYS A 380 1.88 8.47 16.44
CA LYS A 380 1.67 7.14 15.86
C LYS A 380 2.20 6.02 16.77
N THR A 381 3.37 6.23 17.37
CA THR A 381 3.94 5.27 18.32
C THR A 381 3.04 5.11 19.54
N ILE A 382 2.61 6.22 20.13
CA ILE A 382 1.73 6.23 21.31
C ILE A 382 0.41 5.51 21.01
N VAL A 383 -0.24 5.89 19.91
CA VAL A 383 -1.55 5.30 19.54
C VAL A 383 -1.44 3.80 19.26
N ASN A 384 -0.34 3.32 18.65
CA ASN A 384 -0.12 1.89 18.44
C ASN A 384 0.19 1.12 19.75
N GLU A 385 0.89 1.73 20.69
CA GLU A 385 1.13 1.13 22.01
C GLU A 385 -0.19 0.95 22.77
N GLU A 386 -0.98 2.01 22.89
CA GLU A 386 -2.28 1.96 23.57
C GLU A 386 -3.27 1.04 22.84
N HIS A 387 -3.28 1.05 21.49
CA HIS A 387 -4.04 0.08 20.70
C HIS A 387 -3.72 -1.36 21.10
N THR A 388 -2.44 -1.67 21.27
CA THR A 388 -2.04 -3.01 21.68
C THR A 388 -2.58 -3.34 23.07
N LEU A 389 -2.46 -2.44 24.04
CA LEU A 389 -2.98 -2.64 25.42
C LEU A 389 -4.50 -2.81 25.45
N ILE A 390 -5.24 -2.04 24.65
CA ILE A 390 -6.69 -2.17 24.53
C ILE A 390 -7.06 -3.53 23.92
N MET A 391 -6.42 -3.92 22.83
CA MET A 391 -6.77 -5.16 22.13
C MET A 391 -6.34 -6.43 22.86
N THR A 392 -5.26 -6.39 23.66
CA THR A 392 -4.88 -7.47 24.60
C THR A 392 -5.71 -7.44 25.90
N ARG A 393 -6.60 -6.46 26.04
CA ARG A 393 -7.44 -6.27 27.25
C ARG A 393 -6.62 -6.05 28.52
N GLU A 394 -5.39 -5.55 28.39
CA GLU A 394 -4.56 -5.12 29.53
C GLU A 394 -5.07 -3.81 30.14
N VAL A 395 -5.77 -3.00 29.35
CA VAL A 395 -6.48 -1.78 29.77
C VAL A 395 -7.91 -1.77 29.20
N GLU A 396 -8.83 -1.12 29.91
CA GLU A 396 -10.17 -0.88 29.41
C GLU A 396 -10.15 0.14 28.23
N ILE A 397 -11.08 0.06 27.30
CA ILE A 397 -11.11 0.92 26.08
C ILE A 397 -10.99 2.40 26.46
N ASN A 398 -11.86 2.89 27.36
CA ASN A 398 -11.86 4.31 27.74
C ASN A 398 -10.58 4.74 28.49
N GLU A 399 -9.93 3.83 29.19
CA GLU A 399 -8.64 4.09 29.86
C GLU A 399 -7.51 4.24 28.83
N GLY A 400 -7.45 3.34 27.84
CA GLY A 400 -6.48 3.43 26.76
C GLY A 400 -6.69 4.67 25.88
N ILE A 401 -7.95 5.02 25.57
CA ILE A 401 -8.28 6.25 24.84
C ILE A 401 -7.80 7.49 25.60
N ALA A 402 -8.08 7.60 26.89
CA ALA A 402 -7.60 8.71 27.70
C ALA A 402 -6.06 8.78 27.77
N ALA A 403 -5.38 7.63 27.81
CA ALA A 403 -3.92 7.57 27.76
C ALA A 403 -3.36 8.02 26.41
N MET A 404 -4.03 7.66 25.27
CA MET A 404 -3.67 8.17 23.95
C MET A 404 -3.73 9.71 23.94
N GLU A 405 -4.81 10.29 24.41
CA GLU A 405 -5.02 11.76 24.43
C GLU A 405 -3.98 12.47 25.29
N GLU A 406 -3.77 11.99 26.52
CA GLU A 406 -2.81 12.58 27.47
C GLU A 406 -1.39 12.55 26.91
N ARG A 407 -0.96 11.41 26.38
CA ARG A 407 0.40 11.21 25.87
C ARG A 407 0.62 11.96 24.52
N ALA A 408 -0.38 11.95 23.63
CA ALA A 408 -0.30 12.64 22.35
C ALA A 408 -0.25 14.17 22.50
N ALA A 409 -0.86 14.72 23.55
CA ALA A 409 -0.91 16.18 23.79
C ALA A 409 0.47 16.86 23.82
N GLU A 410 1.54 16.14 24.17
CA GLU A 410 2.91 16.66 24.17
C GLU A 410 3.43 16.97 22.75
N TYR A 411 2.88 16.33 21.73
CA TYR A 411 3.33 16.39 20.32
C TYR A 411 2.39 17.16 19.40
N ILE A 412 1.22 17.56 19.88
CA ILE A 412 0.24 18.36 19.13
C ILE A 412 0.66 19.82 19.23
N LYS A 413 0.86 20.48 18.10
CA LYS A 413 1.28 21.89 18.00
C LYS A 413 0.24 22.75 17.35
#